data_a0409f06b2d74830c43247851f02a6e2
#
_entry.id   a0409f06b2d74830c43247851f02a6e2
#
_cell.length_a   1.000
_cell.length_b   1.000
_cell.length_c   1.000
_cell.angle_alpha   90.00
_cell.angle_beta   90.00
_cell.angle_gamma   90.00
#
_symmetry.space_group_name_H-M   'P 1'
#
loop_
_entity.id
_entity.type
_entity.pdbx_description
1 polymer ?
#
loop_
_entity_poly.entity_id
_entity_poly.type
_entity_poly.pdbx_seq_one_letter_code
_entity_poly.pdbx_strand_id
1 'polypeptide(L)'
;YRLHNNVKAHASLGSAIQNPTITEYYGYNARYIGNPNLQPEKSLGGDIGFLFETNDGRHSFDVTYFARNVKNAISSEVINFTTYASRAVNLEGKSKVKGVEVAYNGKITDALTTYANYTYTQTRDSKGAELARRPKHLANAGLAYQITEKLGADVNVSYTGKRMDTYYSPTYSTHKVKLPSYTLANLGVNYKVADSLTIYANLNNVFNKKYENVLGYGQEGRNVYVGLKGSF
;
A
#
# COMPACT_ATOMS: atom_id res chain seq x y z
N TYR A 1 -19.74 7.15 15.88
CA TYR A 1 -20.99 7.06 16.65
C TYR A 1 -21.27 5.60 17.02
N ARG A 2 -21.62 5.35 18.30
CA ARG A 2 -22.00 4.00 18.77
C ARG A 2 -23.48 3.77 18.43
N LEU A 3 -23.75 2.82 17.54
CA LEU A 3 -25.11 2.42 17.16
C LEU A 3 -25.69 1.40 18.11
N HIS A 4 -24.85 0.49 18.61
CA HIS A 4 -25.17 -0.57 19.54
C HIS A 4 -23.94 -0.87 20.41
N ASN A 5 -24.07 -1.68 21.44
CA ASN A 5 -22.94 -2.05 22.31
C ASN A 5 -21.75 -2.64 21.52
N ASN A 6 -22.05 -3.36 20.45
CA ASN A 6 -21.08 -4.07 19.63
C ASN A 6 -20.81 -3.41 18.28
N VAL A 7 -21.52 -2.30 17.93
CA VAL A 7 -21.43 -1.69 16.60
C VAL A 7 -21.16 -0.20 16.71
N LYS A 8 -20.09 0.25 16.08
CA LYS A 8 -19.74 1.65 15.92
C LYS A 8 -19.75 2.00 14.43
N ALA A 9 -20.43 3.10 14.08
CA ALA A 9 -20.28 3.72 12.76
C ALA A 9 -19.19 4.78 12.85
N HIS A 10 -18.37 4.87 11.81
CA HIS A 10 -17.38 5.94 11.65
C HIS A 10 -17.46 6.52 10.24
N ALA A 11 -17.12 7.78 10.10
CA ALA A 11 -17.03 8.45 8.81
C ALA A 11 -16.03 9.58 8.91
N SER A 12 -15.34 9.86 7.82
CA SER A 12 -14.50 11.04 7.67
C SER A 12 -14.75 11.72 6.32
N LEU A 13 -14.52 13.03 6.27
CA LEU A 13 -14.49 13.81 5.04
C LEU A 13 -13.35 14.80 5.16
N GLY A 14 -12.49 14.86 4.15
CA GLY A 14 -11.32 15.71 4.16
C GLY A 14 -10.93 16.19 2.78
N SER A 15 -10.26 17.33 2.74
CA SER A 15 -9.61 17.85 1.55
C SER A 15 -8.11 17.99 1.80
N ALA A 16 -7.33 17.83 0.74
CA ALA A 16 -5.89 18.05 0.78
C ALA A 16 -5.43 18.79 -0.48
N ILE A 17 -4.35 19.53 -0.33
CA ILE A 17 -3.68 20.27 -1.41
C ILE A 17 -2.22 19.81 -1.44
N GLN A 18 -1.72 19.48 -2.64
CA GLN A 18 -0.30 19.22 -2.87
C GLN A 18 0.22 20.30 -3.81
N ASN A 19 1.13 21.13 -3.31
CA ASN A 19 1.78 22.13 -4.13
C ASN A 19 2.81 21.48 -5.05
N PRO A 20 3.00 22.00 -6.28
CA PRO A 20 4.09 21.59 -7.13
C PRO A 20 5.44 21.78 -6.44
N THR A 21 6.37 20.89 -6.73
CA THR A 21 7.73 20.98 -6.22
C THR A 21 8.53 22.08 -6.93
N ILE A 22 9.65 22.52 -6.34
CA ILE A 22 10.56 23.49 -6.96
C ILE A 22 11.04 22.99 -8.34
N THR A 23 11.31 21.68 -8.45
CA THR A 23 11.75 21.06 -9.71
C THR A 23 10.65 21.11 -10.80
N GLU A 24 9.40 20.94 -10.42
CA GLU A 24 8.28 21.04 -11.35
C GLU A 24 8.03 22.48 -11.81
N TYR A 25 8.21 23.46 -10.94
CA TYR A 25 8.07 24.87 -11.30
C TYR A 25 9.24 25.41 -12.15
N TYR A 26 10.48 25.07 -11.79
CA TYR A 26 11.66 25.73 -12.37
C TYR A 26 12.50 24.80 -13.24
N GLY A 27 12.23 23.46 -13.21
CA GLY A 27 13.08 22.47 -13.86
C GLY A 27 14.40 22.28 -13.13
N TYR A 28 15.28 21.46 -13.69
CA TYR A 28 16.64 21.28 -13.17
C TYR A 28 17.70 21.07 -14.27
N ASN A 29 17.29 20.85 -15.51
CA ASN A 29 18.20 20.79 -16.68
C ASN A 29 17.41 20.95 -18.01
N ALA A 30 18.14 20.92 -19.14
CA ALA A 30 17.57 21.08 -20.48
C ALA A 30 16.59 19.97 -20.91
N ARG A 31 16.56 18.84 -20.22
CA ARG A 31 15.63 17.73 -20.48
C ARG A 31 14.40 17.73 -19.56
N TYR A 32 14.47 18.45 -18.45
CA TYR A 32 13.32 18.63 -17.56
C TYR A 32 13.12 20.13 -17.32
N ILE A 33 12.21 20.69 -18.12
CA ILE A 33 11.94 22.13 -18.17
C ILE A 33 10.83 22.44 -17.15
N GLY A 34 11.00 23.50 -16.39
CA GLY A 34 10.00 23.93 -15.42
C GLY A 34 8.72 24.44 -16.06
N ASN A 35 7.66 24.42 -15.28
CA ASN A 35 6.36 24.98 -15.64
C ASN A 35 5.82 25.87 -14.51
N PRO A 36 6.07 27.17 -14.55
CA PRO A 36 5.61 28.10 -13.50
C PRO A 36 4.09 28.31 -13.46
N ASN A 37 3.36 27.79 -14.45
CA ASN A 37 1.89 27.89 -14.53
C ASN A 37 1.17 26.71 -13.85
N LEU A 38 1.90 25.78 -13.20
CA LEU A 38 1.28 24.68 -12.50
C LEU A 38 0.35 25.12 -11.39
N GLN A 39 -0.82 24.50 -11.37
CA GLN A 39 -1.76 24.63 -10.27
C GLN A 39 -1.55 23.50 -9.25
N PRO A 40 -1.77 23.75 -7.95
CA PRO A 40 -1.74 22.72 -6.96
C PRO A 40 -2.73 21.59 -7.25
N GLU A 41 -2.34 20.35 -6.98
CA GLU A 41 -3.28 19.25 -6.93
C GLU A 41 -4.26 19.46 -5.77
N LYS A 42 -5.53 19.19 -6.01
CA LYS A 42 -6.58 19.29 -4.99
C LYS A 42 -7.31 17.95 -4.89
N SER A 43 -7.38 17.41 -3.69
CA SER A 43 -8.15 16.19 -3.44
C SER A 43 -9.30 16.48 -2.46
N LEU A 44 -10.42 15.82 -2.71
CA LEU A 44 -11.54 15.70 -1.79
C LEU A 44 -11.87 14.22 -1.67
N GLY A 45 -11.94 13.72 -0.46
CA GLY A 45 -12.25 12.33 -0.20
C GLY A 45 -12.82 12.11 1.17
N GLY A 46 -13.43 10.96 1.36
CA GLY A 46 -13.98 10.52 2.63
C GLY A 46 -14.16 9.02 2.66
N ASP A 47 -14.52 8.57 3.81
CA ASP A 47 -14.83 7.17 4.11
C ASP A 47 -16.06 7.07 5.02
N ILE A 48 -16.69 5.92 4.99
CA ILE A 48 -17.73 5.52 5.91
C ILE A 48 -17.57 4.02 6.20
N GLY A 49 -17.66 3.65 7.46
CA GLY A 49 -17.47 2.28 7.88
C GLY A 49 -18.22 1.91 9.13
N PHE A 50 -18.18 0.60 9.41
CA PHE A 50 -18.78 -0.01 10.58
C PHE A 50 -17.79 -0.94 11.22
N LEU A 51 -17.51 -0.67 12.50
CA LEU A 51 -16.70 -1.51 13.36
C LEU A 51 -17.65 -2.35 14.23
N PHE A 52 -17.50 -3.65 14.14
CA PHE A 52 -18.15 -4.61 15.03
C PHE A 52 -17.12 -5.17 16.02
N GLU A 53 -17.47 -5.22 17.30
CA GLU A 53 -16.64 -5.78 18.38
C GLU A 53 -17.46 -6.80 19.18
N THR A 54 -16.85 -7.94 19.53
CA THR A 54 -17.50 -8.91 20.44
C THR A 54 -17.57 -8.37 21.86
N ASN A 55 -18.52 -8.86 22.66
CA ASN A 55 -18.73 -8.39 24.05
C ASN A 55 -17.51 -8.61 24.94
N ASP A 56 -16.73 -9.65 24.65
CA ASP A 56 -15.49 -9.97 25.38
C ASP A 56 -14.28 -9.17 24.88
N GLY A 57 -14.46 -8.31 23.84
CA GLY A 57 -13.39 -7.51 23.23
C GLY A 57 -12.33 -8.33 22.49
N ARG A 58 -12.53 -9.64 22.33
CA ARG A 58 -11.53 -10.53 21.72
C ARG A 58 -11.49 -10.46 20.21
N HIS A 59 -12.59 -10.04 19.55
CA HIS A 59 -12.68 -9.96 18.11
C HIS A 59 -13.22 -8.62 17.67
N SER A 60 -12.61 -8.08 16.62
CA SER A 60 -13.10 -6.90 15.93
C SER A 60 -13.12 -7.14 14.43
N PHE A 61 -14.15 -6.60 13.77
CA PHE A 61 -14.34 -6.66 12.33
C PHE A 61 -14.78 -5.28 11.84
N ASP A 62 -14.00 -4.68 10.94
CA ASP A 62 -14.27 -3.38 10.35
C ASP A 62 -14.49 -3.50 8.86
N VAL A 63 -15.50 -2.82 8.33
CA VAL A 63 -15.74 -2.67 6.89
C VAL A 63 -15.89 -1.20 6.58
N THR A 64 -15.01 -0.69 5.73
CA THR A 64 -14.96 0.73 5.36
C THR A 64 -15.02 0.89 3.85
N TYR A 65 -15.97 1.69 3.37
CA TYR A 65 -15.98 2.20 1.99
C TYR A 65 -15.28 3.56 1.94
N PHE A 66 -14.37 3.74 0.99
CA PHE A 66 -13.67 5.00 0.77
C PHE A 66 -13.80 5.47 -0.68
N ALA A 67 -13.80 6.80 -0.86
CA ALA A 67 -13.76 7.41 -2.18
C ALA A 67 -13.00 8.75 -2.14
N ARG A 68 -12.19 9.01 -3.18
CA ARG A 68 -11.42 10.24 -3.33
C ARG A 68 -11.37 10.66 -4.80
N ASN A 69 -11.51 11.96 -5.04
CA ASN A 69 -11.28 12.59 -6.32
C ASN A 69 -10.06 13.52 -6.23
N VAL A 70 -9.22 13.51 -7.25
CA VAL A 70 -8.05 14.40 -7.38
C VAL A 70 -8.22 15.23 -8.63
N LYS A 71 -8.17 16.56 -8.50
CA LYS A 71 -8.17 17.53 -9.60
C LYS A 71 -6.77 18.07 -9.80
N ASN A 72 -6.47 18.51 -11.02
CA ASN A 72 -5.19 19.11 -11.39
C ASN A 72 -4.00 18.20 -11.09
N ALA A 73 -4.18 16.86 -11.18
CA ALA A 73 -3.09 15.93 -10.94
C ALA A 73 -1.87 16.29 -11.79
N ILE A 74 -0.70 16.36 -11.17
CA ILE A 74 0.53 16.72 -11.87
C ILE A 74 1.12 15.46 -12.51
N SER A 75 1.50 15.57 -13.76
CA SER A 75 2.13 14.50 -14.53
C SER A 75 3.24 15.07 -15.40
N SER A 76 4.10 14.22 -15.92
CA SER A 76 5.14 14.63 -16.86
C SER A 76 4.67 14.43 -18.32
N GLU A 77 4.93 15.40 -19.16
CA GLU A 77 4.66 15.38 -20.60
C GLU A 77 5.96 15.62 -21.39
N VAL A 78 6.18 14.84 -22.46
CA VAL A 78 7.29 15.08 -23.40
C VAL A 78 6.88 16.21 -24.33
N ILE A 79 7.63 17.30 -24.31
CA ILE A 79 7.36 18.50 -25.11
C ILE A 79 8.25 18.62 -26.35
N ASN A 80 9.32 17.83 -26.43
CA ASN A 80 10.20 17.78 -27.60
C ASN A 80 10.68 16.34 -27.81
N PHE A 81 10.25 15.73 -28.89
CA PHE A 81 10.56 14.32 -29.21
C PHE A 81 11.97 14.12 -29.80
N THR A 82 12.67 15.17 -30.18
CA THR A 82 14.06 15.09 -30.64
C THR A 82 15.05 15.09 -29.48
N THR A 83 14.83 15.97 -28.51
CA THR A 83 15.69 16.11 -27.32
C THR A 83 15.17 15.32 -26.12
N TYR A 84 13.93 14.78 -26.20
CA TYR A 84 13.18 14.17 -25.11
C TYR A 84 13.00 15.09 -23.90
N ALA A 85 12.97 16.40 -24.16
CA ALA A 85 12.66 17.36 -23.12
C ALA A 85 11.21 17.14 -22.65
N SER A 86 11.03 17.12 -21.34
CA SER A 86 9.74 16.97 -20.67
C SER A 86 9.52 18.10 -19.67
N ARG A 87 8.27 18.29 -19.29
CA ARG A 87 7.87 19.20 -18.22
C ARG A 87 6.68 18.66 -17.45
N ALA A 88 6.49 19.16 -16.25
CA ALA A 88 5.28 18.88 -15.49
C ALA A 88 4.09 19.67 -16.04
N VAL A 89 2.93 19.03 -16.09
CA VAL A 89 1.65 19.62 -16.52
C VAL A 89 0.54 19.16 -15.59
N ASN A 90 -0.48 20.01 -15.40
CA ASN A 90 -1.70 19.56 -14.75
C ASN A 90 -2.55 18.76 -15.75
N LEU A 91 -2.97 17.58 -15.36
CA LEU A 91 -3.92 16.78 -16.13
C LEU A 91 -5.32 17.40 -16.05
N GLU A 92 -5.98 17.53 -17.19
CA GLU A 92 -7.38 17.91 -17.24
C GLU A 92 -8.28 16.81 -16.66
N GLY A 93 -9.42 17.23 -16.06
CA GLY A 93 -10.40 16.32 -15.49
C GLY A 93 -10.09 15.91 -14.05
N LYS A 94 -10.56 14.73 -13.67
CA LYS A 94 -10.44 14.21 -12.31
C LYS A 94 -9.98 12.76 -12.31
N SER A 95 -8.94 12.47 -11.57
CA SER A 95 -8.63 11.09 -11.19
C SER A 95 -9.51 10.66 -10.02
N LYS A 96 -9.95 9.40 -10.04
CA LYS A 96 -10.86 8.84 -9.04
C LYS A 96 -10.26 7.58 -8.44
N VAL A 97 -10.36 7.47 -7.12
CA VAL A 97 -9.99 6.28 -6.35
C VAL A 97 -11.16 5.95 -5.44
N LYS A 98 -11.61 4.71 -5.44
CA LYS A 98 -12.65 4.22 -4.52
C LYS A 98 -12.43 2.75 -4.22
N GLY A 99 -12.93 2.31 -3.09
CA GLY A 99 -12.76 0.93 -2.71
C GLY A 99 -13.45 0.57 -1.42
N VAL A 100 -13.18 -0.67 -1.01
CA VAL A 100 -13.65 -1.22 0.26
C VAL A 100 -12.45 -1.82 0.97
N GLU A 101 -12.34 -1.53 2.25
CA GLU A 101 -11.39 -2.15 3.18
C GLU A 101 -12.16 -3.01 4.16
N VAL A 102 -11.63 -4.21 4.42
CA VAL A 102 -12.13 -5.12 5.44
C VAL A 102 -10.96 -5.47 6.33
N ALA A 103 -11.12 -5.30 7.64
CA ALA A 103 -10.10 -5.64 8.63
C ALA A 103 -10.71 -6.52 9.73
N TYR A 104 -9.98 -7.54 10.11
CA TYR A 104 -10.31 -8.41 11.22
C TYR A 104 -9.12 -8.54 12.14
N ASN A 105 -9.36 -8.42 13.44
CA ASN A 105 -8.40 -8.76 14.50
C ASN A 105 -9.07 -9.69 15.49
N GLY A 106 -8.35 -10.73 15.90
CA GLY A 106 -8.90 -11.74 16.81
C GLY A 106 -7.86 -12.26 17.80
N LYS A 107 -8.30 -12.37 19.04
CA LYS A 107 -7.60 -13.09 20.10
C LYS A 107 -8.27 -14.46 20.26
N ILE A 108 -7.81 -15.46 19.52
CA ILE A 108 -8.41 -16.80 19.47
C ILE A 108 -8.29 -17.49 20.83
N THR A 109 -7.07 -17.41 21.40
CA THR A 109 -6.80 -17.80 22.78
C THR A 109 -5.94 -16.72 23.44
N ASP A 110 -5.56 -16.85 24.71
CA ASP A 110 -4.64 -15.91 25.34
C ASP A 110 -3.25 -15.96 24.74
N ALA A 111 -2.89 -17.10 24.14
CA ALA A 111 -1.60 -17.33 23.49
C ALA A 111 -1.64 -17.14 21.95
N LEU A 112 -2.82 -17.12 21.32
CA LEU A 112 -2.95 -17.09 19.86
C LEU A 112 -3.76 -15.88 19.41
N THR A 113 -3.11 -15.00 18.66
CA THR A 113 -3.74 -13.85 18.03
C THR A 113 -3.68 -13.96 16.50
N THR A 114 -4.64 -13.35 15.82
CA THR A 114 -4.72 -13.34 14.36
C THR A 114 -5.20 -11.99 13.88
N TYR A 115 -4.78 -11.65 12.65
CA TYR A 115 -5.37 -10.54 11.91
C TYR A 115 -5.55 -10.94 10.44
N ALA A 116 -6.50 -10.31 9.80
CA ALA A 116 -6.65 -10.37 8.34
C ALA A 116 -7.15 -9.02 7.84
N ASN A 117 -6.62 -8.56 6.73
CA ASN A 117 -7.15 -7.39 6.05
C ASN A 117 -7.19 -7.61 4.54
N TYR A 118 -8.18 -7.01 3.91
CA TYR A 118 -8.37 -7.07 2.47
C TYR A 118 -8.82 -5.70 1.99
N THR A 119 -8.19 -5.22 0.91
CA THR A 119 -8.55 -3.97 0.25
C THR A 119 -8.86 -4.24 -1.21
N TYR A 120 -10.05 -3.85 -1.64
CA TYR A 120 -10.40 -3.71 -3.03
C TYR A 120 -10.34 -2.24 -3.43
N THR A 121 -9.53 -1.91 -4.44
CA THR A 121 -9.36 -0.53 -4.93
C THR A 121 -9.64 -0.45 -6.42
N GLN A 122 -10.53 0.43 -6.81
CA GLN A 122 -10.74 0.82 -8.20
C GLN A 122 -10.16 2.21 -8.44
N THR A 123 -9.30 2.34 -9.42
CA THR A 123 -8.68 3.61 -9.82
C THR A 123 -9.06 3.96 -11.25
N ARG A 124 -9.25 5.25 -11.52
CA ARG A 124 -9.43 5.80 -12.86
C ARG A 124 -8.68 7.13 -12.95
N ASP A 125 -7.88 7.31 -13.98
CA ASP A 125 -7.35 8.62 -14.35
C ASP A 125 -8.45 9.49 -15.01
N SER A 126 -8.11 10.70 -15.40
CA SER A 126 -9.06 11.63 -16.04
C SER A 126 -9.54 11.16 -17.43
N LYS A 127 -8.86 10.20 -18.04
CA LYS A 127 -9.23 9.58 -19.33
C LYS A 127 -9.94 8.23 -19.15
N GLY A 128 -10.21 7.82 -17.90
CA GLY A 128 -10.91 6.57 -17.57
C GLY A 128 -10.00 5.32 -17.52
N ALA A 129 -8.70 5.46 -17.72
CA ALA A 129 -7.75 4.35 -17.60
C ALA A 129 -7.40 4.04 -16.14
N GLU A 130 -6.96 2.81 -15.87
CA GLU A 130 -6.45 2.42 -14.56
C GLU A 130 -5.11 3.11 -14.28
N LEU A 131 -4.94 3.61 -13.05
CA LEU A 131 -3.67 4.16 -12.61
C LEU A 131 -2.60 3.05 -12.54
N ALA A 132 -1.40 3.37 -13.02
CA ALA A 132 -0.29 2.42 -12.98
C ALA A 132 0.13 2.11 -11.53
N ARG A 133 0.64 0.90 -11.31
CA ARG A 133 1.21 0.42 -10.04
C ARG A 133 0.20 0.43 -8.88
N ARG A 134 -1.10 0.32 -9.20
CA ARG A 134 -2.18 0.25 -8.20
C ARG A 134 -2.91 -1.09 -8.36
N PRO A 135 -2.58 -2.11 -7.56
CA PRO A 135 -3.30 -3.38 -7.61
C PRO A 135 -4.74 -3.19 -7.15
N LYS A 136 -5.67 -3.90 -7.79
CA LYS A 136 -7.08 -3.88 -7.38
C LYS A 136 -7.33 -4.61 -6.08
N HIS A 137 -6.52 -5.61 -5.78
CA HIS A 137 -6.70 -6.51 -4.65
C HIS A 137 -5.40 -6.55 -3.85
N LEU A 138 -5.49 -6.24 -2.58
CA LEU A 138 -4.45 -6.44 -1.59
C LEU A 138 -5.05 -7.25 -0.44
N ALA A 139 -4.32 -8.23 0.06
CA ALA A 139 -4.72 -8.97 1.24
C ALA A 139 -3.51 -9.30 2.10
N ASN A 140 -3.69 -9.29 3.41
CA ASN A 140 -2.71 -9.74 4.38
C ASN A 140 -3.44 -10.54 5.45
N ALA A 141 -2.79 -11.60 5.93
CA ALA A 141 -3.26 -12.34 7.09
C ALA A 141 -2.06 -12.80 7.90
N GLY A 142 -2.21 -12.85 9.21
CA GLY A 142 -1.16 -13.30 10.09
C GLY A 142 -1.70 -13.97 11.34
N LEU A 143 -0.85 -14.82 11.89
CA LEU A 143 -1.04 -15.49 13.17
C LEU A 143 0.20 -15.25 14.01
N ALA A 144 0.02 -14.96 15.30
CA ALA A 144 1.10 -14.92 16.28
C ALA A 144 0.72 -15.84 17.45
N TYR A 145 1.63 -16.73 17.78
CA TYR A 145 1.44 -17.77 18.78
C TYR A 145 2.55 -17.73 19.82
N GLN A 146 2.16 -17.46 21.07
CA GLN A 146 3.06 -17.61 22.22
C GLN A 146 3.07 -19.07 22.64
N ILE A 147 4.07 -19.82 22.20
CA ILE A 147 4.19 -21.29 22.39
C ILE A 147 4.49 -21.62 23.85
N THR A 148 5.40 -20.83 24.46
CA THR A 148 5.71 -20.87 25.89
C THR A 148 5.91 -19.45 26.39
N GLU A 149 6.13 -19.25 27.70
CA GLU A 149 6.46 -17.93 28.25
C GLU A 149 7.68 -17.25 27.59
N LYS A 150 8.59 -18.06 27.02
CA LYS A 150 9.82 -17.57 26.39
C LYS A 150 9.85 -17.67 24.88
N LEU A 151 9.04 -18.54 24.27
CA LEU A 151 9.08 -18.83 22.84
C LEU A 151 7.81 -18.35 22.16
N GLY A 152 7.95 -17.44 21.22
CA GLY A 152 6.89 -16.99 20.31
C GLY A 152 7.23 -17.31 18.87
N ALA A 153 6.22 -17.52 18.04
CA ALA A 153 6.33 -17.65 16.59
C ALA A 153 5.19 -16.91 15.90
N ASP A 154 5.45 -16.42 14.71
CA ASP A 154 4.45 -15.79 13.87
C ASP A 154 4.57 -16.21 12.40
N VAL A 155 3.46 -16.16 11.71
CA VAL A 155 3.37 -16.31 10.26
C VAL A 155 2.58 -15.17 9.68
N ASN A 156 3.05 -14.65 8.56
CA ASN A 156 2.35 -13.64 7.79
C ASN A 156 2.29 -14.07 6.32
N VAL A 157 1.13 -13.89 5.71
CA VAL A 157 0.91 -14.10 4.27
C VAL A 157 0.37 -12.82 3.67
N SER A 158 0.98 -12.35 2.60
CA SER A 158 0.54 -11.18 1.84
C SER A 158 0.25 -11.54 0.38
N TYR A 159 -0.82 -11.02 -0.16
CA TYR A 159 -1.22 -11.14 -1.55
C TYR A 159 -1.30 -9.76 -2.19
N THR A 160 -0.63 -9.63 -3.34
CA THR A 160 -0.73 -8.45 -4.21
C THR A 160 -1.32 -8.86 -5.55
N GLY A 161 -2.46 -8.28 -5.89
CA GLY A 161 -3.17 -8.53 -7.14
C GLY A 161 -2.43 -8.04 -8.38
N LYS A 162 -2.97 -8.40 -9.55
CA LYS A 162 -2.49 -7.89 -10.84
C LYS A 162 -2.63 -6.38 -10.87
N ARG A 163 -1.68 -5.70 -11.54
CA ARG A 163 -1.64 -4.24 -11.68
C ARG A 163 -1.08 -3.84 -13.04
N MET A 164 -1.49 -2.69 -13.53
CA MET A 164 -0.92 -2.10 -14.73
C MET A 164 0.41 -1.42 -14.42
N ASP A 165 1.34 -1.48 -15.36
CA ASP A 165 2.56 -0.67 -15.37
C ASP A 165 2.81 -0.15 -16.79
N THR A 166 3.80 0.71 -16.95
CA THR A 166 4.17 1.29 -18.24
C THR A 166 5.55 0.77 -18.65
N TYR A 167 5.63 0.14 -19.82
CA TYR A 167 6.89 -0.19 -20.46
C TYR A 167 7.30 0.94 -21.40
N TYR A 168 8.52 1.40 -21.26
CA TYR A 168 9.16 2.36 -22.16
C TYR A 168 10.12 1.61 -23.08
N SER A 169 9.78 1.53 -24.37
CA SER A 169 10.63 0.83 -25.35
C SER A 169 11.91 1.64 -25.66
N PRO A 170 12.97 1.00 -26.17
CA PRO A 170 14.15 1.71 -26.65
C PRO A 170 13.86 2.73 -27.77
N THR A 171 12.75 2.57 -28.47
CA THR A 171 12.26 3.50 -29.50
C THR A 171 11.32 4.57 -28.95
N TYR A 172 11.30 4.71 -27.60
CA TYR A 172 10.51 5.71 -26.86
C TYR A 172 8.99 5.60 -26.99
N SER A 173 8.49 4.48 -27.51
CA SER A 173 7.06 4.19 -27.43
C SER A 173 6.69 3.65 -26.04
N THR A 174 5.49 4.00 -25.59
CA THR A 174 4.97 3.54 -24.29
C THR A 174 3.89 2.50 -24.48
N HIS A 175 4.00 1.41 -23.74
CA HIS A 175 3.02 0.33 -23.76
C HIS A 175 2.53 0.03 -22.34
N LYS A 176 1.24 -0.13 -22.17
CA LYS A 176 0.69 -0.61 -20.91
C LYS A 176 0.92 -2.11 -20.79
N VAL A 177 1.50 -2.53 -19.68
CA VAL A 177 1.81 -3.93 -19.38
C VAL A 177 1.11 -4.31 -18.09
N LYS A 178 0.66 -5.54 -18.00
CA LYS A 178 0.01 -6.07 -16.80
C LYS A 178 1.00 -6.94 -16.03
N LEU A 179 1.42 -6.49 -14.86
CA LEU A 179 2.23 -7.28 -13.94
C LEU A 179 1.38 -8.36 -13.27
N PRO A 180 1.92 -9.58 -13.09
CA PRO A 180 1.23 -10.69 -12.45
C PRO A 180 1.01 -10.41 -10.96
N SER A 181 0.03 -11.11 -10.39
CA SER A 181 -0.14 -11.19 -8.93
C SER A 181 0.93 -12.07 -8.30
N TYR A 182 1.18 -11.85 -7.02
CA TYR A 182 2.07 -12.70 -6.22
C TYR A 182 1.58 -12.81 -4.79
N THR A 183 2.02 -13.89 -4.13
CA THR A 183 1.81 -14.14 -2.71
C THR A 183 3.16 -14.37 -2.07
N LEU A 184 3.39 -13.75 -0.91
CA LEU A 184 4.57 -13.93 -0.07
C LEU A 184 4.14 -14.49 1.26
N ALA A 185 4.95 -15.38 1.82
CA ALA A 185 4.80 -15.88 3.18
C ALA A 185 6.09 -15.62 3.95
N ASN A 186 5.97 -15.17 5.18
CA ASN A 186 7.07 -14.90 6.09
C ASN A 186 6.82 -15.63 7.40
N LEU A 187 7.90 -16.07 8.04
CA LEU A 187 7.89 -16.73 9.34
C LEU A 187 8.79 -15.96 10.28
N GLY A 188 8.34 -15.75 11.52
CA GLY A 188 9.10 -15.15 12.59
C GLY A 188 9.16 -16.11 13.78
N VAL A 189 10.28 -16.10 14.48
CA VAL A 189 10.48 -16.79 15.75
C VAL A 189 11.22 -15.85 16.70
N ASN A 190 10.77 -15.78 17.95
CA ASN A 190 11.45 -15.03 18.97
C ASN A 190 11.62 -15.88 20.23
N TYR A 191 12.76 -15.72 20.87
CA TYR A 191 13.09 -16.44 22.10
C TYR A 191 13.66 -15.50 23.15
N LYS A 192 12.97 -15.40 24.27
CA LYS A 192 13.38 -14.61 25.43
C LYS A 192 14.43 -15.39 26.24
N VAL A 193 15.70 -15.01 26.06
CA VAL A 193 16.83 -15.66 26.77
C VAL A 193 16.84 -15.23 28.24
N ALA A 194 16.63 -13.94 28.48
CA ALA A 194 16.54 -13.31 29.78
C ALA A 194 15.47 -12.22 29.75
N ASP A 195 15.10 -11.65 30.89
CA ASP A 195 14.11 -10.57 30.93
C ASP A 195 14.53 -9.34 30.10
N SER A 196 15.81 -9.10 30.00
CA SER A 196 16.39 -8.00 29.24
C SER A 196 16.87 -8.39 27.83
N LEU A 197 16.79 -9.67 27.41
CA LEU A 197 17.37 -10.12 26.15
C LEU A 197 16.46 -11.09 25.38
N THR A 198 16.14 -10.72 24.16
CA THR A 198 15.39 -11.56 23.21
C THR A 198 16.21 -11.75 21.93
N ILE A 199 16.31 -12.99 21.48
CA ILE A 199 16.82 -13.35 20.15
C ILE A 199 15.62 -13.49 19.21
N TYR A 200 15.73 -13.01 17.97
CA TYR A 200 14.69 -13.24 16.97
C TYR A 200 15.30 -13.65 15.63
N ALA A 201 14.55 -14.41 14.86
CA ALA A 201 14.87 -14.81 13.51
C ALA A 201 13.65 -14.66 12.61
N ASN A 202 13.84 -14.09 11.42
CA ASN A 202 12.80 -13.93 10.41
C ASN A 202 13.24 -14.59 9.11
N LEU A 203 12.39 -15.47 8.57
CA LEU A 203 12.52 -16.07 7.25
C LEU A 203 11.50 -15.40 6.33
N ASN A 204 11.97 -14.52 5.46
CA ASN A 204 11.12 -13.81 4.52
C ASN A 204 11.04 -14.52 3.17
N ASN A 205 9.91 -14.37 2.50
CA ASN A 205 9.63 -14.96 1.19
C ASN A 205 9.96 -16.48 1.21
N VAL A 206 9.32 -17.20 2.12
CA VAL A 206 9.55 -18.63 2.41
C VAL A 206 9.62 -19.49 1.14
N PHE A 207 8.73 -19.21 0.18
CA PHE A 207 8.62 -19.96 -1.07
C PHE A 207 9.56 -19.47 -2.17
N ASN A 208 10.47 -18.53 -1.87
CA ASN A 208 11.41 -17.95 -2.83
C ASN A 208 10.71 -17.42 -4.10
N LYS A 209 9.56 -16.78 -3.93
CA LYS A 209 8.79 -16.24 -5.05
C LYS A 209 9.57 -15.13 -5.74
N LYS A 210 9.80 -15.26 -7.04
CA LYS A 210 10.32 -14.18 -7.88
C LYS A 210 9.15 -13.25 -8.24
N TYR A 211 9.31 -11.97 -7.98
CA TYR A 211 8.29 -10.96 -8.23
C TYR A 211 8.89 -9.58 -8.50
N GLU A 212 8.08 -8.71 -9.06
CA GLU A 212 8.43 -7.32 -9.36
C GLU A 212 7.31 -6.41 -8.84
N ASN A 213 7.64 -5.35 -8.15
CA ASN A 213 6.70 -4.30 -7.78
C ASN A 213 6.53 -3.28 -8.91
N VAL A 214 7.62 -3.03 -9.62
CA VAL A 214 7.74 -2.19 -10.79
C VAL A 214 8.37 -3.03 -11.89
N LEU A 215 7.88 -2.89 -13.12
CA LEU A 215 8.39 -3.63 -14.27
C LEU A 215 9.92 -3.48 -14.40
N GLY A 216 10.63 -4.60 -14.51
CA GLY A 216 12.09 -4.65 -14.63
C GLY A 216 12.85 -4.50 -13.31
N TYR A 217 12.17 -4.31 -12.17
CA TYR A 217 12.80 -4.21 -10.85
C TYR A 217 12.48 -5.46 -10.03
N GLY A 218 13.34 -6.47 -10.17
CA GLY A 218 13.26 -7.68 -9.35
C GLY A 218 13.41 -7.38 -7.86
N GLN A 219 12.66 -8.09 -7.05
CA GLN A 219 12.68 -7.97 -5.59
C GLN A 219 13.46 -9.13 -4.98
N GLU A 220 13.83 -8.97 -3.71
CA GLU A 220 14.58 -10.00 -2.97
C GLU A 220 13.85 -11.35 -2.96
N GLY A 221 14.60 -12.42 -3.16
CA GLY A 221 14.14 -13.77 -2.95
C GLY A 221 14.03 -14.10 -1.46
N ARG A 222 14.05 -15.38 -1.15
CA ARG A 222 14.08 -15.85 0.24
C ARG A 222 15.32 -15.34 0.95
N ASN A 223 15.14 -14.77 2.12
CA ASN A 223 16.22 -14.24 2.95
C ASN A 223 15.94 -14.50 4.44
N VAL A 224 16.99 -14.48 5.25
CA VAL A 224 16.93 -14.73 6.69
C VAL A 224 17.59 -13.56 7.40
N TYR A 225 16.92 -13.06 8.43
CA TYR A 225 17.46 -12.08 9.37
C TYR A 225 17.48 -12.68 10.76
N VAL A 226 18.59 -12.49 11.48
CA VAL A 226 18.73 -12.84 12.90
C VAL A 226 19.19 -11.61 13.64
N GLY A 227 18.59 -11.35 14.79
CA GLY A 227 18.93 -10.18 15.58
C GLY A 227 18.70 -10.39 17.07
N LEU A 228 19.20 -9.42 17.83
CA LEU A 228 19.09 -9.33 19.28
C LEU A 228 18.36 -8.06 19.65
N LYS A 229 17.46 -8.15 20.64
CA LYS A 229 16.80 -7.00 21.24
C LYS A 229 17.10 -6.99 22.74
N GLY A 230 17.83 -5.97 23.19
CA GLY A 230 18.14 -5.71 24.59
C GLY A 230 17.30 -4.55 25.16
N SER A 231 16.92 -4.64 26.43
CA SER A 231 16.32 -3.53 27.22
C SER A 231 17.15 -3.34 28.49
N PHE A 232 17.51 -2.10 28.80
CA PHE A 232 18.35 -1.72 29.96
C PHE A 232 17.55 -0.84 30.90
#